data_b7f6240d7dacb393ef67e029350c1bf7
#
_entry.id   b7f6240d7dacb393ef67e029350c1bf7
#
_cell.length_a   1.000
_cell.length_b   1.000
_cell.length_c   1.000
_cell.angle_alpha   90.00
_cell.angle_beta   90.00
_cell.angle_gamma   90.00
#
_symmetry.space_group_name_H-M   'P 1'
#
loop_
_entity.id
_entity.type
_entity.pdbx_description
1 polymer ?
#
loop_
_entity_poly.entity_id
_entity_poly.type
_entity_poly.pdbx_seq_one_letter_code
_entity_poly.pdbx_strand_id
1 'polypeptide(L)'
;VGYIRIVATESDRPPDPRQDLGFGALVVRESRKRLLNRDGTYNVRREGLGFFESYTMYEYLISTGWPRYLSLVGAAYAVTNALFALAYWACGPNAIAGRDTQTGPVARYLTDYFFSVQTLATIGYGHLSPHGLLPNLIVAFESLIGLLGLALITGLAFARFARPAVGIRFSDQAVIAPYQGGKGFMFRVVNTHRSELVNAEIKVMLGRTKPGSREGDRELVPLELERNSIVFFPLTWTIVHPINESSPLFGIDQERLRAWDVEFLVMVSALDETSNQIVHSRSSFKGDEIVFGAKFKSALSQREDGLFSVDVRRLSAIEILEPLASVSEAGPVAGTRGRP
;
A
#
# COMPACT_ATOMS: atom_id res chain seq x y z
N VAL A 1 2.55 -53.55 32.21
CA VAL A 1 2.35 -52.65 31.04
C VAL A 1 2.15 -51.27 31.60
N GLY A 2 3.26 -50.51 31.71
CA GLY A 2 3.23 -49.11 32.25
C GLY A 2 2.87 -48.13 31.14
N TYR A 3 1.79 -47.39 31.29
CA TYR A 3 1.45 -46.23 30.47
C TYR A 3 2.35 -45.08 30.87
N ILE A 4 3.27 -44.68 29.99
CA ILE A 4 4.00 -43.41 30.12
C ILE A 4 3.02 -42.33 29.76
N ARG A 5 2.59 -41.54 30.77
CA ARG A 5 1.78 -40.34 30.62
C ARG A 5 2.72 -39.26 30.08
N ILE A 6 2.73 -39.03 28.77
CA ILE A 6 3.39 -37.89 28.17
C ILE A 6 2.61 -36.66 28.66
N VAL A 7 3.18 -35.90 29.61
CA VAL A 7 2.72 -34.57 29.97
C VAL A 7 3.09 -33.64 28.82
N ALA A 8 2.12 -33.31 27.97
CA ALA A 8 2.32 -32.30 26.95
C ALA A 8 2.76 -31.01 27.65
N THR A 9 3.95 -30.56 27.34
CA THR A 9 4.46 -29.26 27.79
C THR A 9 3.60 -28.17 27.16
N GLU A 10 3.42 -27.06 27.85
CA GLU A 10 2.60 -25.89 27.44
C GLU A 10 3.00 -25.34 26.05
N SER A 11 4.18 -25.74 25.56
CA SER A 11 4.74 -25.47 24.23
C SER A 11 4.04 -26.21 23.07
N ASP A 12 3.23 -27.27 23.33
CA ASP A 12 2.58 -28.09 22.30
C ASP A 12 1.11 -27.71 22.04
N ARG A 13 0.59 -26.67 22.72
CA ARG A 13 -0.73 -26.14 22.37
C ARG A 13 -0.63 -25.40 21.05
N PRO A 14 -1.49 -25.73 20.08
CA PRO A 14 -1.58 -24.92 18.86
C PRO A 14 -1.88 -23.48 19.28
N PRO A 15 -1.16 -22.48 18.71
CA PRO A 15 -1.38 -21.08 19.02
C PRO A 15 -2.84 -20.71 18.76
N ASP A 16 -3.43 -19.89 19.64
CA ASP A 16 -4.80 -19.41 19.47
C ASP A 16 -4.93 -18.72 18.09
N PRO A 17 -5.78 -19.24 17.18
CA PRO A 17 -5.93 -18.69 15.83
C PRO A 17 -6.31 -17.20 15.82
N ARG A 18 -6.76 -16.65 16.94
CA ARG A 18 -7.13 -15.24 17.09
C ARG A 18 -5.91 -14.32 17.26
N GLN A 19 -4.71 -14.87 17.52
CA GLN A 19 -3.50 -14.09 17.80
C GLN A 19 -2.59 -13.90 16.59
N ASP A 20 -2.82 -14.60 15.47
CA ASP A 20 -1.89 -14.57 14.33
C ASP A 20 -2.19 -13.48 13.29
N LEU A 21 -3.34 -12.83 13.34
CA LEU A 21 -3.79 -11.78 12.41
C LEU A 21 -3.67 -12.14 10.92
N GLY A 22 -3.55 -13.44 10.59
CA GLY A 22 -3.39 -13.91 9.21
C GLY A 22 -1.95 -13.93 8.69
N PHE A 23 -0.94 -13.60 9.50
CA PHE A 23 0.47 -13.82 9.13
C PHE A 23 0.89 -15.29 9.21
N GLY A 24 0.13 -16.10 9.95
CA GLY A 24 0.52 -17.45 10.35
C GLY A 24 1.41 -17.42 11.60
N ALA A 25 1.04 -18.23 12.60
CA ALA A 25 1.71 -18.25 13.90
C ALA A 25 3.23 -18.50 13.79
N LEU A 26 3.67 -19.29 12.79
CA LEU A 26 5.07 -19.58 12.55
C LEU A 26 5.83 -18.34 12.06
N VAL A 27 5.24 -17.54 11.14
CA VAL A 27 5.86 -16.33 10.60
C VAL A 27 6.00 -15.27 11.68
N VAL A 28 4.96 -15.06 12.50
CA VAL A 28 5.01 -14.14 13.63
C VAL A 28 6.08 -14.57 14.63
N ARG A 29 6.15 -15.87 14.91
CA ARG A 29 7.04 -16.47 15.91
C ARG A 29 8.52 -16.42 15.53
N GLU A 30 8.87 -16.67 14.25
CA GLU A 30 10.26 -16.84 13.79
C GLU A 30 10.83 -15.61 13.08
N SER A 31 10.01 -14.60 12.78
CA SER A 31 10.47 -13.43 12.03
C SER A 31 11.34 -12.50 12.88
N ARG A 32 12.65 -12.51 12.61
CA ARG A 32 13.61 -11.51 13.15
C ARG A 32 13.63 -10.21 12.33
N LYS A 33 12.97 -10.20 11.17
CA LYS A 33 12.85 -9.04 10.29
C LYS A 33 11.52 -8.34 10.52
N ARG A 34 11.43 -7.10 10.02
CA ARG A 34 10.19 -6.34 9.97
C ARG A 34 9.11 -7.15 9.25
N LEU A 35 7.92 -7.31 9.85
CA LEU A 35 6.79 -8.03 9.26
C LEU A 35 6.11 -7.20 8.17
N LEU A 36 6.00 -5.90 8.42
CA LEU A 36 5.33 -4.95 7.56
C LEU A 36 6.28 -3.77 7.27
N ASN A 37 6.58 -3.53 6.00
CA ASN A 37 7.43 -2.41 5.61
C ASN A 37 6.69 -1.07 5.83
N ARG A 38 7.45 0.05 5.88
CA ARG A 38 6.89 1.41 6.04
C ARG A 38 5.96 1.83 4.90
N ASP A 39 6.20 1.31 3.70
CA ASP A 39 5.37 1.51 2.52
C ASP A 39 4.08 0.67 2.50
N GLY A 40 3.85 -0.12 3.55
CA GLY A 40 2.68 -0.98 3.71
C GLY A 40 2.79 -2.33 3.00
N THR A 41 3.93 -2.66 2.40
CA THR A 41 4.18 -3.97 1.80
C THR A 41 4.55 -4.99 2.87
N TYR A 42 4.10 -6.24 2.70
CA TYR A 42 4.49 -7.33 3.59
C TYR A 42 5.90 -7.81 3.25
N ASN A 43 6.72 -8.01 4.28
CA ASN A 43 8.06 -8.58 4.11
C ASN A 43 8.00 -10.12 4.07
N VAL A 44 7.14 -10.65 3.20
CA VAL A 44 6.94 -12.08 2.99
C VAL A 44 7.21 -12.41 1.53
N ARG A 45 8.14 -13.35 1.29
CA ARG A 45 8.43 -13.84 -0.05
C ARG A 45 7.65 -15.13 -0.28
N ARG A 46 6.87 -15.16 -1.36
CA ARG A 46 6.19 -16.36 -1.82
C ARG A 46 7.14 -17.10 -2.74
N GLU A 47 7.53 -18.34 -2.37
CA GLU A 47 8.39 -19.21 -3.16
C GLU A 47 7.55 -20.35 -3.76
N GLY A 48 8.02 -20.93 -4.87
CA GLY A 48 7.34 -22.05 -5.52
C GLY A 48 6.22 -21.69 -6.50
N LEU A 49 5.96 -20.41 -6.73
CA LEU A 49 4.99 -19.96 -7.73
C LEU A 49 5.69 -19.63 -9.05
N GLY A 50 5.19 -20.18 -10.16
CA GLY A 50 5.59 -19.77 -11.50
C GLY A 50 5.21 -18.33 -11.80
N PHE A 51 5.86 -17.70 -12.79
CA PHE A 51 5.59 -16.29 -13.15
C PHE A 51 4.11 -16.06 -13.47
N PHE A 52 3.45 -16.97 -14.16
CA PHE A 52 2.03 -16.90 -14.50
C PHE A 52 1.09 -17.28 -13.35
N GLU A 53 1.57 -17.93 -12.31
CA GLU A 53 0.81 -18.24 -11.09
C GLU A 53 0.88 -17.09 -10.08
N SER A 54 1.98 -16.32 -10.10
CA SER A 54 2.21 -15.19 -9.19
C SER A 54 1.44 -13.94 -9.59
N TYR A 55 1.23 -13.74 -10.90
CA TYR A 55 0.52 -12.59 -11.44
C TYR A 55 -0.49 -13.03 -12.48
N THR A 56 -1.76 -12.78 -12.25
CA THR A 56 -2.73 -12.80 -13.36
C THR A 56 -2.36 -11.68 -14.34
N MET A 57 -2.43 -11.96 -15.65
CA MET A 57 -2.17 -10.94 -16.70
C MET A 57 -2.99 -9.67 -16.47
N TYR A 58 -4.20 -9.82 -15.96
CA TYR A 58 -5.08 -8.74 -15.58
C TYR A 58 -4.48 -7.85 -14.47
N GLU A 59 -4.03 -8.45 -13.37
CA GLU A 59 -3.40 -7.71 -12.25
C GLU A 59 -2.16 -6.95 -12.71
N TYR A 60 -1.32 -7.58 -13.53
CA TYR A 60 -0.14 -6.95 -14.11
C TYR A 60 -0.51 -5.73 -14.95
N LEU A 61 -1.48 -5.88 -15.86
CA LEU A 61 -1.91 -4.79 -16.74
C LEU A 61 -2.55 -3.64 -15.97
N ILE A 62 -3.27 -3.91 -14.87
CA ILE A 62 -3.90 -2.87 -14.05
C ILE A 62 -2.89 -2.19 -13.11
N SER A 63 -1.87 -2.91 -12.59
CA SER A 63 -0.94 -2.38 -11.58
C SER A 63 0.28 -1.68 -12.17
N THR A 64 0.66 -1.99 -13.42
CA THR A 64 1.83 -1.38 -14.07
C THR A 64 1.64 0.13 -14.31
N GLY A 65 2.75 0.90 -14.41
CA GLY A 65 2.70 2.35 -14.70
C GLY A 65 2.09 2.67 -16.09
N TRP A 66 1.50 3.85 -16.24
CA TRP A 66 0.86 4.30 -17.50
C TRP A 66 1.78 4.21 -18.73
N PRO A 67 3.06 4.68 -18.69
CA PRO A 67 3.92 4.60 -19.87
C PRO A 67 4.15 3.16 -20.32
N ARG A 68 4.32 2.24 -19.37
CA ARG A 68 4.54 0.81 -19.65
C ARG A 68 3.26 0.14 -20.18
N TYR A 69 2.10 0.50 -19.64
CA TYR A 69 0.80 0.04 -20.16
C TYR A 69 0.58 0.46 -21.61
N LEU A 70 0.76 1.76 -21.92
CA LEU A 70 0.58 2.29 -23.28
C LEU A 70 1.58 1.69 -24.27
N SER A 71 2.84 1.46 -23.85
CA SER A 71 3.82 0.79 -24.70
C SER A 71 3.46 -0.67 -25.00
N LEU A 72 2.90 -1.40 -24.01
CA LEU A 72 2.41 -2.76 -24.23
C LEU A 72 1.22 -2.79 -25.20
N VAL A 73 0.26 -1.88 -25.04
CA VAL A 73 -0.88 -1.75 -25.96
C VAL A 73 -0.39 -1.40 -27.36
N GLY A 74 0.51 -0.43 -27.51
CA GLY A 74 1.08 -0.05 -28.81
C GLY A 74 1.86 -1.19 -29.47
N ALA A 75 2.66 -1.92 -28.69
CA ALA A 75 3.37 -3.09 -29.19
C ALA A 75 2.43 -4.22 -29.63
N ALA A 76 1.41 -4.53 -28.83
CA ALA A 76 0.39 -5.52 -29.19
C ALA A 76 -0.34 -5.12 -30.48
N TYR A 77 -0.72 -3.85 -30.61
CA TYR A 77 -1.34 -3.31 -31.83
C TYR A 77 -0.44 -3.45 -33.04
N ALA A 78 0.83 -3.06 -32.95
CA ALA A 78 1.80 -3.15 -34.04
C ALA A 78 2.05 -4.61 -34.47
N VAL A 79 2.20 -5.53 -33.50
CA VAL A 79 2.39 -6.96 -33.76
C VAL A 79 1.16 -7.56 -34.43
N THR A 80 -0.04 -7.23 -33.95
CA THR A 80 -1.30 -7.73 -34.55
C THR A 80 -1.42 -7.31 -36.03
N ASN A 81 -1.19 -6.02 -36.33
CA ASN A 81 -1.20 -5.52 -37.68
C ASN A 81 -0.12 -6.18 -38.55
N ALA A 82 1.09 -6.43 -38.00
CA ALA A 82 2.15 -7.12 -38.75
C ALA A 82 1.79 -8.57 -39.10
N LEU A 83 1.10 -9.28 -38.18
CA LEU A 83 0.62 -10.65 -38.42
C LEU A 83 -0.45 -10.70 -39.46
N PHE A 84 -1.44 -9.78 -39.44
CA PHE A 84 -2.46 -9.70 -40.48
C PHE A 84 -1.88 -9.27 -41.82
N ALA A 85 -0.95 -8.31 -41.85
CA ALA A 85 -0.21 -7.95 -43.05
C ALA A 85 0.51 -9.16 -43.67
N LEU A 86 1.14 -10.01 -42.86
CA LEU A 86 1.78 -11.24 -43.29
C LEU A 86 0.74 -12.22 -43.89
N ALA A 87 -0.44 -12.33 -43.28
CA ALA A 87 -1.53 -13.16 -43.76
C ALA A 87 -2.03 -12.69 -45.15
N TYR A 88 -2.23 -11.38 -45.33
CA TYR A 88 -2.59 -10.80 -46.64
C TYR A 88 -1.48 -10.97 -47.66
N TRP A 89 -0.24 -10.76 -47.27
CA TRP A 89 0.94 -10.98 -48.13
C TRP A 89 1.02 -12.42 -48.63
N ALA A 90 0.72 -13.40 -47.78
CA ALA A 90 0.70 -14.83 -48.08
C ALA A 90 -0.44 -15.22 -49.06
N CYS A 91 -1.56 -14.48 -49.05
CA CYS A 91 -2.68 -14.69 -50.03
C CYS A 91 -2.34 -14.32 -51.46
N GLY A 92 -1.17 -13.73 -51.72
CA GLY A 92 -0.69 -13.43 -53.07
C GLY A 92 -0.87 -11.95 -53.49
N PRO A 93 -0.34 -11.59 -54.66
CA PRO A 93 -0.27 -10.19 -55.11
C PRO A 93 -1.68 -9.58 -55.37
N ASN A 94 -2.67 -10.37 -55.69
CA ASN A 94 -4.02 -9.92 -55.99
C ASN A 94 -4.97 -9.96 -54.80
N ALA A 95 -4.48 -10.23 -53.61
CA ALA A 95 -5.30 -10.35 -52.40
C ALA A 95 -5.98 -9.05 -51.99
N ILE A 96 -5.37 -7.90 -52.27
CA ILE A 96 -5.91 -6.57 -51.97
C ILE A 96 -5.98 -5.77 -53.27
N ALA A 97 -7.14 -5.34 -53.63
CA ALA A 97 -7.39 -4.45 -54.77
C ALA A 97 -7.00 -3.00 -54.39
N GLY A 98 -6.66 -2.18 -55.37
CA GLY A 98 -6.21 -0.79 -55.16
C GLY A 98 -4.74 -0.65 -54.90
N ARG A 99 -3.96 -1.74 -54.90
CA ARG A 99 -2.50 -1.70 -54.79
C ARG A 99 -1.86 -1.13 -56.04
N ASP A 100 -0.76 -0.40 -55.84
CA ASP A 100 0.14 -0.11 -56.96
C ASP A 100 0.91 -1.39 -57.35
N THR A 101 0.75 -1.83 -58.57
CA THR A 101 1.26 -3.11 -59.11
C THR A 101 2.79 -3.05 -59.38
N GLN A 102 3.39 -1.86 -59.35
CA GLN A 102 4.82 -1.67 -59.68
C GLN A 102 5.73 -1.65 -58.44
N THR A 103 5.22 -2.02 -57.27
CA THR A 103 6.00 -1.96 -56.00
C THR A 103 6.72 -3.27 -55.70
N GLY A 104 7.95 -3.16 -55.18
CA GLY A 104 8.74 -4.31 -54.69
C GLY A 104 8.11 -5.00 -53.49
N PRO A 105 8.65 -6.18 -53.04
CA PRO A 105 8.04 -7.00 -52.01
C PRO A 105 7.91 -6.28 -50.66
N VAL A 106 8.84 -5.39 -50.32
CA VAL A 106 8.78 -4.61 -49.08
C VAL A 106 7.64 -3.58 -49.11
N ALA A 107 7.52 -2.85 -50.21
CA ALA A 107 6.45 -1.86 -50.38
C ALA A 107 5.07 -2.54 -50.39
N ARG A 108 4.97 -3.72 -50.97
CA ARG A 108 3.76 -4.55 -50.91
C ARG A 108 3.39 -4.91 -49.45
N TYR A 109 4.36 -5.40 -48.66
CA TYR A 109 4.11 -5.74 -47.27
C TYR A 109 3.69 -4.50 -46.45
N LEU A 110 4.30 -3.35 -46.67
CA LEU A 110 3.91 -2.10 -46.01
C LEU A 110 2.48 -1.67 -46.40
N THR A 111 2.09 -1.84 -47.67
CA THR A 111 0.72 -1.59 -48.09
C THR A 111 -0.28 -2.51 -47.38
N ASP A 112 0.05 -3.80 -47.25
CA ASP A 112 -0.74 -4.77 -46.48
C ASP A 112 -0.81 -4.42 -45.00
N TYR A 113 0.30 -3.93 -44.41
CA TYR A 113 0.35 -3.45 -43.05
C TYR A 113 -0.58 -2.25 -42.82
N PHE A 114 -0.51 -1.24 -43.69
CA PHE A 114 -1.41 -0.09 -43.58
C PHE A 114 -2.86 -0.43 -43.90
N PHE A 115 -3.12 -1.43 -44.74
CA PHE A 115 -4.47 -1.97 -44.93
C PHE A 115 -5.00 -2.61 -43.65
N SER A 116 -4.18 -3.44 -42.96
CA SER A 116 -4.51 -4.01 -41.68
C SER A 116 -4.79 -2.91 -40.63
N VAL A 117 -3.92 -1.88 -40.53
CA VAL A 117 -4.16 -0.72 -39.65
C VAL A 117 -5.52 -0.08 -39.90
N GLN A 118 -5.90 0.13 -41.15
CA GLN A 118 -7.18 0.74 -41.51
C GLN A 118 -8.38 -0.17 -41.18
N THR A 119 -8.19 -1.48 -41.32
CA THR A 119 -9.21 -2.49 -41.01
C THR A 119 -9.38 -2.68 -39.50
N LEU A 120 -8.29 -2.92 -38.80
CA LEU A 120 -8.28 -3.16 -37.34
C LEU A 120 -8.79 -1.95 -36.55
N ALA A 121 -8.41 -0.73 -36.98
CA ALA A 121 -8.88 0.53 -36.42
C ALA A 121 -10.24 1.00 -36.96
N THR A 122 -10.88 0.22 -37.80
CA THR A 122 -12.19 0.53 -38.41
C THR A 122 -12.22 1.86 -39.22
N ILE A 123 -11.05 2.30 -39.76
CA ILE A 123 -10.95 3.54 -40.55
C ILE A 123 -11.60 3.37 -41.93
N GLY A 124 -11.20 2.35 -42.70
CA GLY A 124 -11.81 1.93 -43.96
C GLY A 124 -11.90 3.01 -45.05
N TYR A 125 -10.78 3.62 -45.46
CA TYR A 125 -10.80 4.66 -46.51
C TYR A 125 -11.40 4.22 -47.87
N GLY A 126 -11.51 2.90 -48.11
CA GLY A 126 -12.11 2.35 -49.31
C GLY A 126 -11.19 2.33 -50.54
N HIS A 127 -9.97 2.86 -50.47
CA HIS A 127 -9.01 2.78 -51.58
C HIS A 127 -8.43 1.36 -51.71
N LEU A 128 -8.10 0.72 -50.58
CA LEU A 128 -7.67 -0.68 -50.55
C LEU A 128 -8.85 -1.53 -50.11
N SER A 129 -9.09 -2.65 -50.80
CA SER A 129 -10.18 -3.58 -50.46
C SER A 129 -9.77 -5.04 -50.65
N PRO A 130 -10.30 -6.00 -49.88
CA PRO A 130 -9.97 -7.40 -50.00
C PRO A 130 -10.55 -7.97 -51.28
N HIS A 131 -9.80 -8.78 -52.04
CA HIS A 131 -10.26 -9.43 -53.26
C HIS A 131 -10.16 -10.96 -53.12
N GLY A 132 -11.25 -11.64 -53.40
CA GLY A 132 -11.37 -13.09 -53.28
C GLY A 132 -11.85 -13.56 -51.90
N LEU A 133 -12.17 -14.83 -51.77
CA LEU A 133 -12.80 -15.39 -50.55
C LEU A 133 -11.88 -15.31 -49.32
N LEU A 134 -10.63 -15.77 -49.46
CA LEU A 134 -9.69 -15.89 -48.32
C LEU A 134 -9.35 -14.53 -47.71
N PRO A 135 -8.97 -13.48 -48.46
CA PRO A 135 -8.75 -12.15 -47.88
C PRO A 135 -10.00 -11.58 -47.21
N ASN A 136 -11.21 -11.80 -47.72
CA ASN A 136 -12.44 -11.35 -47.06
C ASN A 136 -12.71 -12.07 -45.75
N LEU A 137 -12.37 -13.37 -45.62
CA LEU A 137 -12.46 -14.09 -44.35
C LEU A 137 -11.43 -13.57 -43.31
N ILE A 138 -10.22 -13.23 -43.79
CA ILE A 138 -9.19 -12.63 -42.90
C ILE A 138 -9.69 -11.26 -42.42
N VAL A 139 -10.22 -10.40 -43.27
CA VAL A 139 -10.80 -9.09 -42.87
C VAL A 139 -11.93 -9.26 -41.87
N ALA A 140 -12.82 -10.22 -42.06
CA ALA A 140 -13.92 -10.47 -41.13
C ALA A 140 -13.38 -10.86 -39.72
N PHE A 141 -12.36 -11.73 -39.69
CA PHE A 141 -11.72 -12.15 -38.46
C PHE A 141 -10.91 -11.00 -37.80
N GLU A 142 -10.16 -10.25 -38.61
CA GLU A 142 -9.41 -9.08 -38.16
C GLU A 142 -10.30 -8.01 -37.56
N SER A 143 -11.42 -7.69 -38.22
CA SER A 143 -12.40 -6.70 -37.73
C SER A 143 -13.00 -7.13 -36.37
N LEU A 144 -13.28 -8.42 -36.19
CA LEU A 144 -13.75 -8.97 -34.92
C LEU A 144 -12.69 -8.81 -33.83
N ILE A 145 -11.43 -9.14 -34.13
CA ILE A 145 -10.29 -8.94 -33.16
C ILE A 145 -10.11 -7.46 -32.84
N GLY A 146 -10.22 -6.57 -33.82
CA GLY A 146 -10.16 -5.13 -33.65
C GLY A 146 -11.21 -4.61 -32.68
N LEU A 147 -12.46 -5.02 -32.86
CA LEU A 147 -13.60 -4.63 -32.04
C LEU A 147 -13.42 -5.15 -30.57
N LEU A 148 -13.09 -6.44 -30.43
CA LEU A 148 -12.87 -7.04 -29.11
C LEU A 148 -11.64 -6.45 -28.42
N GLY A 149 -10.57 -6.18 -29.18
CA GLY A 149 -9.35 -5.55 -28.67
C GLY A 149 -9.60 -4.13 -28.15
N LEU A 150 -10.35 -3.32 -28.90
CA LEU A 150 -10.73 -1.97 -28.48
C LEU A 150 -11.58 -2.00 -27.20
N ALA A 151 -12.56 -2.89 -27.13
CA ALA A 151 -13.40 -3.06 -25.95
C ALA A 151 -12.55 -3.46 -24.71
N LEU A 152 -11.62 -4.40 -24.88
CA LEU A 152 -10.74 -4.87 -23.81
C LEU A 152 -9.78 -3.75 -23.32
N ILE A 153 -9.15 -3.03 -24.24
CA ILE A 153 -8.25 -1.91 -23.93
C ILE A 153 -9.00 -0.81 -23.18
N THR A 154 -10.20 -0.46 -23.63
CA THR A 154 -11.07 0.55 -23.00
C THR A 154 -11.49 0.10 -21.59
N GLY A 155 -11.91 -1.16 -21.43
CA GLY A 155 -12.28 -1.73 -20.14
C GLY A 155 -11.11 -1.75 -19.17
N LEU A 156 -9.92 -2.14 -19.62
CA LEU A 156 -8.69 -2.08 -18.80
C LEU A 156 -8.31 -0.65 -18.42
N ALA A 157 -8.39 0.30 -19.36
CA ALA A 157 -8.13 1.71 -19.08
C ALA A 157 -9.10 2.24 -18.02
N PHE A 158 -10.40 1.95 -18.14
CA PHE A 158 -11.41 2.33 -17.15
C PHE A 158 -11.12 1.71 -15.78
N ALA A 159 -10.83 0.41 -15.72
CA ALA A 159 -10.48 -0.27 -14.47
C ALA A 159 -9.24 0.34 -13.78
N ARG A 160 -8.29 0.87 -14.55
CA ARG A 160 -7.11 1.59 -14.02
C ARG A 160 -7.47 2.96 -13.45
N PHE A 161 -8.31 3.73 -14.13
CA PHE A 161 -8.79 5.03 -13.64
C PHE A 161 -9.67 4.90 -12.40
N ALA A 162 -10.46 3.84 -12.32
CA ALA A 162 -11.36 3.57 -11.20
C ALA A 162 -10.62 3.12 -9.92
N ARG A 163 -9.31 2.85 -9.96
CA ARG A 163 -8.54 2.49 -8.76
C ARG A 163 -8.34 3.72 -7.86
N PRO A 164 -8.77 3.68 -6.59
CA PRO A 164 -8.51 4.76 -5.67
C PRO A 164 -7.00 4.83 -5.38
N ALA A 165 -6.46 6.02 -5.44
CA ALA A 165 -5.09 6.26 -5.00
C ALA A 165 -5.11 6.45 -3.48
N VAL A 166 -4.39 5.59 -2.74
CA VAL A 166 -4.29 5.72 -1.28
C VAL A 166 -3.33 6.85 -0.94
N GLY A 167 -3.86 7.95 -0.41
CA GLY A 167 -3.11 9.15 -0.07
C GLY A 167 -2.78 9.27 1.42
N ILE A 168 -2.84 8.20 2.21
CA ILE A 168 -2.55 8.26 3.64
C ILE A 168 -1.04 8.10 3.85
N ARG A 169 -0.42 9.11 4.48
CA ARG A 169 0.98 9.09 4.89
C ARG A 169 1.09 9.06 6.41
N PHE A 170 2.04 8.28 6.91
CA PHE A 170 2.38 8.19 8.33
C PHE A 170 3.61 9.06 8.65
N SER A 171 3.75 9.48 9.92
CA SER A 171 4.98 10.10 10.40
C SER A 171 6.15 9.12 10.31
N ASP A 172 7.37 9.65 10.10
CA ASP A 172 8.57 8.82 9.98
C ASP A 172 8.97 8.17 11.31
N GLN A 173 8.51 8.72 12.41
CA GLN A 173 8.78 8.24 13.76
C GLN A 173 7.53 8.33 14.61
N ALA A 174 7.48 7.52 15.66
CA ALA A 174 6.52 7.63 16.74
C ALA A 174 7.22 8.22 17.99
N VAL A 175 6.44 8.75 18.90
CA VAL A 175 6.97 9.34 20.14
C VAL A 175 6.31 8.72 21.38
N ILE A 176 7.05 8.65 22.47
CA ILE A 176 6.50 8.41 23.80
C ILE A 176 6.73 9.68 24.61
N ALA A 177 5.64 10.35 24.97
CA ALA A 177 5.63 11.66 25.60
C ALA A 177 4.67 11.70 26.80
N PRO A 178 4.80 12.70 27.68
CA PRO A 178 3.80 13.00 28.70
C PRO A 178 2.43 13.23 28.07
N TYR A 179 1.41 12.59 28.61
CA TYR A 179 0.04 12.68 28.11
C TYR A 179 -0.97 12.46 29.26
N GLN A 180 -1.86 13.43 29.50
CA GLN A 180 -2.96 13.35 30.50
C GLN A 180 -2.52 12.84 31.91
N GLY A 181 -1.38 13.34 32.42
CA GLY A 181 -0.84 12.91 33.72
C GLY A 181 -0.05 11.62 33.71
N GLY A 182 0.02 10.91 32.56
CA GLY A 182 0.83 9.72 32.32
C GLY A 182 1.74 9.88 31.12
N LYS A 183 1.90 8.80 30.37
CA LYS A 183 2.63 8.78 29.09
C LYS A 183 1.67 8.28 27.98
N GLY A 184 1.96 8.66 26.75
CA GLY A 184 1.26 8.13 25.57
C GLY A 184 2.25 7.75 24.48
N PHE A 185 1.99 6.65 23.80
CA PHE A 185 2.62 6.33 22.52
C PHE A 185 1.82 7.00 21.41
N MET A 186 2.48 7.78 20.58
CA MET A 186 1.82 8.62 19.59
C MET A 186 2.53 8.58 18.24
N PHE A 187 1.75 8.63 17.17
CA PHE A 187 2.22 8.88 15.82
C PHE A 187 1.17 9.67 15.05
N ARG A 188 1.52 10.18 13.88
CA ARG A 188 0.61 10.97 13.06
C ARG A 188 0.32 10.32 11.73
N VAL A 189 -0.89 10.56 11.25
CA VAL A 189 -1.34 10.24 9.90
C VAL A 189 -1.91 11.49 9.24
N VAL A 190 -1.78 11.59 7.92
CA VAL A 190 -2.30 12.70 7.13
C VAL A 190 -2.85 12.18 5.81
N ASN A 191 -3.96 12.74 5.36
CA ASN A 191 -4.42 12.58 4.00
C ASN A 191 -3.64 13.54 3.09
N THR A 192 -2.90 13.00 2.11
CA THR A 192 -2.11 13.78 1.14
C THR A 192 -2.84 14.02 -0.17
N HIS A 193 -3.99 13.39 -0.37
CA HIS A 193 -4.83 13.55 -1.54
C HIS A 193 -5.87 14.64 -1.31
N ARG A 194 -6.41 15.17 -2.40
CA ARG A 194 -7.51 16.13 -2.37
C ARG A 194 -8.88 15.50 -2.14
N SER A 195 -8.98 14.16 -2.33
CA SER A 195 -10.19 13.41 -2.00
C SER A 195 -10.44 13.45 -0.50
N GLU A 196 -11.68 13.63 -0.11
CA GLU A 196 -12.07 13.60 1.28
C GLU A 196 -12.19 12.15 1.76
N LEU A 197 -11.60 11.87 2.92
CA LEU A 197 -11.68 10.58 3.58
C LEU A 197 -12.62 10.70 4.76
N VAL A 198 -13.59 9.79 4.83
CA VAL A 198 -14.56 9.72 5.93
C VAL A 198 -14.56 8.35 6.58
N ASN A 199 -15.12 8.28 7.78
CA ASN A 199 -15.22 7.04 8.57
C ASN A 199 -13.87 6.32 8.67
N ALA A 200 -12.80 7.08 8.97
CA ALA A 200 -11.48 6.49 9.12
C ALA A 200 -11.40 5.69 10.43
N GLU A 201 -11.00 4.43 10.32
CA GLU A 201 -10.73 3.52 11.42
C GLU A 201 -9.25 3.16 11.44
N ILE A 202 -8.66 3.06 12.63
CA ILE A 202 -7.26 2.67 12.80
C ILE A 202 -7.13 1.53 13.80
N LYS A 203 -6.28 0.57 13.48
CA LYS A 203 -5.88 -0.54 14.34
C LYS A 203 -4.38 -0.55 14.50
N VAL A 204 -3.93 -0.71 15.73
CA VAL A 204 -2.50 -0.81 16.07
C VAL A 204 -2.25 -2.08 16.85
N MET A 205 -1.27 -2.85 16.40
CA MET A 205 -0.84 -4.08 17.06
C MET A 205 0.62 -3.95 17.46
N LEU A 206 0.92 -4.33 18.68
CA LEU A 206 2.28 -4.43 19.19
C LEU A 206 2.79 -5.85 18.97
N GLY A 207 3.77 -6.02 18.09
CA GLY A 207 4.56 -7.24 17.97
C GLY A 207 5.79 -7.15 18.87
N ARG A 208 5.97 -8.09 19.78
CA ARG A 208 7.14 -8.15 20.69
C ARG A 208 7.55 -9.59 20.96
N THR A 209 8.80 -9.79 21.33
CA THR A 209 9.23 -11.07 21.89
C THR A 209 8.56 -11.27 23.25
N LYS A 210 7.94 -12.44 23.47
CA LYS A 210 7.23 -12.77 24.71
C LYS A 210 8.21 -12.80 25.87
N PRO A 211 7.99 -12.04 26.97
CA PRO A 211 8.87 -12.05 28.11
C PRO A 211 9.01 -13.45 28.73
N GLY A 212 10.26 -13.90 28.96
CA GLY A 212 10.54 -15.20 29.56
C GLY A 212 10.42 -16.42 28.64
N SER A 213 10.10 -16.25 27.35
CA SER A 213 10.08 -17.32 26.36
C SER A 213 11.45 -17.51 25.68
N ARG A 214 11.59 -18.60 24.92
CA ARG A 214 12.81 -18.84 24.13
C ARG A 214 12.96 -17.75 23.06
N GLU A 215 14.20 -17.44 22.72
CA GLU A 215 14.53 -16.48 21.67
C GLU A 215 13.74 -16.78 20.38
N GLY A 216 12.93 -15.83 19.91
CA GLY A 216 12.12 -15.98 18.69
C GLY A 216 10.61 -16.14 18.91
N ASP A 217 10.12 -16.33 20.13
CA ASP A 217 8.68 -16.45 20.40
C ASP A 217 8.05 -15.04 20.48
N ARG A 218 7.50 -14.55 19.36
CA ARG A 218 6.82 -13.24 19.27
C ARG A 218 5.32 -13.40 19.50
N GLU A 219 4.75 -12.41 20.16
CA GLU A 219 3.30 -12.26 20.33
C GLU A 219 2.81 -10.95 19.69
N LEU A 220 1.57 -10.94 19.24
CA LEU A 220 0.88 -9.74 18.75
C LEU A 220 -0.19 -9.35 19.76
N VAL A 221 -0.07 -8.13 20.29
CA VAL A 221 -0.98 -7.59 21.30
C VAL A 221 -1.69 -6.35 20.72
N PRO A 222 -3.03 -6.29 20.72
CA PRO A 222 -3.74 -5.08 20.30
C PRO A 222 -3.47 -3.94 21.27
N LEU A 223 -3.27 -2.73 20.74
CA LEU A 223 -3.17 -1.52 21.54
C LEU A 223 -4.53 -0.80 21.59
N GLU A 224 -5.01 -0.56 22.79
CA GLU A 224 -6.19 0.28 23.01
C GLU A 224 -5.83 1.74 22.73
N LEU A 225 -6.54 2.34 21.77
CA LEU A 225 -6.32 3.73 21.38
C LEU A 225 -7.34 4.63 22.09
N GLU A 226 -6.92 5.86 22.41
CA GLU A 226 -7.84 6.87 22.94
C GLU A 226 -9.03 7.07 21.97
N ARG A 227 -8.73 7.08 20.68
CA ARG A 227 -9.71 7.15 19.60
C ARG A 227 -9.26 6.25 18.46
N ASN A 228 -10.05 5.23 18.17
CA ASN A 228 -9.79 4.27 17.09
C ASN A 228 -10.50 4.63 15.77
N SER A 229 -11.40 5.62 15.78
CA SER A 229 -12.14 6.07 14.60
C SER A 229 -12.43 7.56 14.63
N ILE A 230 -12.55 8.16 13.46
CA ILE A 230 -12.99 9.54 13.23
C ILE A 230 -13.93 9.57 12.04
N VAL A 231 -14.95 10.43 12.11
CA VAL A 231 -15.94 10.57 11.02
C VAL A 231 -15.33 11.34 9.85
N PHE A 232 -14.66 12.44 10.13
CA PHE A 232 -14.03 13.29 9.11
C PHE A 232 -12.52 13.28 9.24
N PHE A 233 -11.82 13.11 8.12
CA PHE A 233 -10.35 13.10 8.09
C PHE A 233 -9.80 14.17 7.10
N PRO A 234 -10.05 15.46 7.33
CA PRO A 234 -9.65 16.52 6.41
C PRO A 234 -8.19 16.93 6.55
N LEU A 235 -7.57 16.74 7.70
CA LEU A 235 -6.28 17.32 8.04
C LEU A 235 -5.27 16.25 8.48
N THR A 236 -4.77 16.37 9.71
CA THR A 236 -3.91 15.39 10.35
C THR A 236 -4.61 14.77 11.55
N TRP A 237 -4.33 13.51 11.79
CA TRP A 237 -4.80 12.81 12.97
C TRP A 237 -3.61 12.30 13.78
N THR A 238 -3.49 12.72 15.03
CA THR A 238 -2.53 12.17 15.99
C THR A 238 -3.20 10.98 16.68
N ILE A 239 -2.64 9.83 16.49
CA ILE A 239 -3.06 8.59 17.13
C ILE A 239 -2.37 8.50 18.48
N VAL A 240 -3.14 8.20 19.51
CA VAL A 240 -2.63 8.09 20.89
C VAL A 240 -3.05 6.77 21.50
N HIS A 241 -2.08 6.02 22.00
CA HIS A 241 -2.29 4.92 22.93
C HIS A 241 -1.84 5.38 24.32
N PRO A 242 -2.77 5.59 25.27
CA PRO A 242 -2.42 5.94 26.65
C PRO A 242 -1.66 4.79 27.32
N ILE A 243 -0.51 5.09 27.92
CA ILE A 243 0.30 4.11 28.64
C ILE A 243 -0.11 4.16 30.11
N ASN A 244 -1.09 3.36 30.47
CA ASN A 244 -1.58 3.12 31.83
C ASN A 244 -1.12 1.74 32.34
N GLU A 245 -1.54 1.36 33.55
CA GLU A 245 -1.17 0.08 34.16
C GLU A 245 -1.61 -1.16 33.35
N SER A 246 -2.67 -1.07 32.57
CA SER A 246 -3.13 -2.14 31.69
C SER A 246 -2.40 -2.19 30.34
N SER A 247 -1.63 -1.16 30.01
CA SER A 247 -0.92 -1.06 28.76
C SER A 247 0.24 -2.06 28.67
N PRO A 248 0.41 -2.78 27.57
CA PRO A 248 1.58 -3.63 27.35
C PRO A 248 2.90 -2.84 27.27
N LEU A 249 2.82 -1.51 27.24
CA LEU A 249 3.98 -0.59 27.24
C LEU A 249 4.25 0.01 28.64
N PHE A 250 3.49 -0.39 29.67
CA PHE A 250 3.67 0.15 31.03
C PHE A 250 5.05 -0.21 31.58
N GLY A 251 5.76 0.78 32.12
CA GLY A 251 7.08 0.59 32.70
C GLY A 251 8.20 0.21 31.71
N ILE A 252 7.95 0.31 30.38
CA ILE A 252 8.94 0.02 29.37
C ILE A 252 9.74 1.28 29.05
N ASP A 253 11.06 1.13 29.04
CA ASP A 253 12.03 2.11 28.58
C ASP A 253 12.52 1.81 27.15
N GLN A 254 13.37 2.69 26.63
CA GLN A 254 13.90 2.57 25.28
C GLN A 254 14.79 1.32 25.09
N GLU A 255 15.52 0.91 26.13
CA GLU A 255 16.40 -0.26 26.06
C GLU A 255 15.57 -1.54 25.97
N ARG A 256 14.49 -1.64 26.74
CA ARG A 256 13.55 -2.76 26.67
C ARG A 256 12.81 -2.86 25.33
N LEU A 257 12.40 -1.71 24.73
CA LEU A 257 11.79 -1.73 23.40
C LEU A 257 12.74 -2.33 22.34
N ARG A 258 14.03 -2.02 22.44
CA ARG A 258 15.04 -2.61 21.54
C ARG A 258 15.29 -4.07 21.85
N ALA A 259 15.43 -4.45 23.12
CA ALA A 259 15.69 -5.82 23.54
C ALA A 259 14.54 -6.77 23.17
N TRP A 260 13.30 -6.30 23.15
CA TRP A 260 12.12 -7.09 22.80
C TRP A 260 11.82 -7.10 21.28
N ASP A 261 12.69 -6.53 20.46
CA ASP A 261 12.51 -6.40 19.01
C ASP A 261 11.10 -5.94 18.62
N VAL A 262 10.67 -4.86 19.26
CA VAL A 262 9.31 -4.35 19.15
C VAL A 262 9.01 -3.85 17.76
N GLU A 263 7.81 -4.16 17.27
CA GLU A 263 7.26 -3.63 16.03
C GLU A 263 5.78 -3.25 16.21
N PHE A 264 5.43 -2.02 15.93
CA PHE A 264 4.05 -1.55 15.94
C PHE A 264 3.50 -1.64 14.52
N LEU A 265 2.55 -2.54 14.31
CA LEU A 265 1.87 -2.71 13.03
C LEU A 265 0.64 -1.82 13.02
N VAL A 266 0.50 -1.00 11.99
CA VAL A 266 -0.59 -0.03 11.86
C VAL A 266 -1.38 -0.29 10.60
N MET A 267 -2.69 -0.30 10.71
CA MET A 267 -3.62 -0.34 9.58
C MET A 267 -4.68 0.76 9.73
N VAL A 268 -4.81 1.58 8.69
CA VAL A 268 -5.86 2.60 8.56
C VAL A 268 -6.78 2.17 7.44
N SER A 269 -8.08 2.24 7.68
CA SER A 269 -9.14 2.02 6.69
C SER A 269 -10.01 3.27 6.66
N ALA A 270 -10.37 3.78 5.49
CA ALA A 270 -11.25 4.93 5.35
C ALA A 270 -12.07 4.81 4.06
N LEU A 271 -13.23 5.43 4.01
CA LEU A 271 -14.02 5.57 2.79
C LEU A 271 -13.56 6.82 2.03
N ASP A 272 -13.13 6.65 0.79
CA ASP A 272 -12.86 7.74 -0.14
C ASP A 272 -14.18 8.17 -0.80
N GLU A 273 -14.65 9.38 -0.51
CA GLU A 273 -15.91 9.90 -1.04
C GLU A 273 -15.88 10.07 -2.57
N THR A 274 -14.72 10.33 -3.17
CA THR A 274 -14.61 10.52 -4.61
C THR A 274 -14.84 9.22 -5.39
N SER A 275 -14.26 8.12 -4.93
CA SER A 275 -14.39 6.80 -5.57
C SER A 275 -15.49 5.95 -4.96
N ASN A 276 -16.06 6.35 -3.80
CA ASN A 276 -16.97 5.57 -2.97
C ASN A 276 -16.43 4.17 -2.64
N GLN A 277 -15.12 4.08 -2.41
CA GLN A 277 -14.43 2.82 -2.09
C GLN A 277 -13.69 2.92 -0.76
N ILE A 278 -13.62 1.81 -0.04
CA ILE A 278 -12.80 1.72 1.15
C ILE A 278 -11.33 1.59 0.74
N VAL A 279 -10.52 2.54 1.20
CA VAL A 279 -9.07 2.53 1.02
C VAL A 279 -8.38 2.04 2.28
N HIS A 280 -7.30 1.28 2.10
CA HIS A 280 -6.49 0.77 3.20
C HIS A 280 -5.06 1.27 3.07
N SER A 281 -4.51 1.75 4.16
CA SER A 281 -3.08 2.09 4.26
C SER A 281 -2.46 1.40 5.46
N ARG A 282 -1.22 0.97 5.32
CA ARG A 282 -0.50 0.23 6.35
C ARG A 282 0.88 0.81 6.51
N SER A 283 1.41 0.70 7.72
CA SER A 283 2.80 1.04 8.04
C SER A 283 3.21 0.32 9.30
N SER A 284 4.48 0.39 9.65
CA SER A 284 4.97 -0.10 10.93
C SER A 284 6.04 0.82 11.51
N PHE A 285 6.23 0.74 12.84
CA PHE A 285 7.31 1.40 13.55
C PHE A 285 8.10 0.35 14.32
N LYS A 286 9.42 0.37 14.17
CA LYS A 286 10.35 -0.43 14.98
C LYS A 286 10.75 0.32 16.25
N GLY A 287 11.31 -0.37 17.24
CA GLY A 287 11.73 0.22 18.50
C GLY A 287 12.76 1.36 18.37
N ASP A 288 13.60 1.35 17.33
CA ASP A 288 14.56 2.41 17.00
C ASP A 288 13.92 3.64 16.34
N GLU A 289 12.70 3.52 15.83
CA GLU A 289 11.91 4.62 15.26
C GLU A 289 11.01 5.31 16.30
N ILE A 290 11.16 4.97 17.58
CA ILE A 290 10.39 5.55 18.68
C ILE A 290 11.28 6.48 19.50
N VAL A 291 10.86 7.74 19.58
CA VAL A 291 11.59 8.77 20.32
C VAL A 291 10.90 9.03 21.65
N PHE A 292 11.64 8.83 22.75
CA PHE A 292 11.16 9.11 24.10
C PHE A 292 11.37 10.58 24.46
N GLY A 293 10.44 11.13 25.24
CA GLY A 293 10.54 12.51 25.74
C GLY A 293 10.46 13.55 24.63
N ALA A 294 9.77 13.26 23.54
CA ALA A 294 9.56 14.18 22.43
C ALA A 294 8.07 14.36 22.13
N LYS A 295 7.70 15.54 21.68
CA LYS A 295 6.34 15.83 21.18
C LYS A 295 6.37 16.25 19.72
N PHE A 296 5.29 16.04 19.01
CA PHE A 296 5.16 16.54 17.65
C PHE A 296 4.94 18.05 17.62
N LYS A 297 5.69 18.76 16.78
CA LYS A 297 5.44 20.18 16.48
C LYS A 297 4.13 20.31 15.72
N SER A 298 3.47 21.48 15.84
CA SER A 298 2.26 21.76 15.05
C SER A 298 2.57 21.68 13.55
N ALA A 299 1.81 20.85 12.83
CA ALA A 299 1.79 20.81 11.37
C ALA A 299 0.67 21.71 10.81
N LEU A 300 -0.19 22.24 11.69
CA LEU A 300 -1.29 23.13 11.35
C LEU A 300 -0.81 24.57 11.44
N SER A 301 -1.17 25.36 10.44
CA SER A 301 -1.04 26.82 10.45
C SER A 301 -2.34 27.45 9.97
N GLN A 302 -2.71 28.57 10.59
CA GLN A 302 -3.82 29.38 10.12
C GLN A 302 -3.27 30.40 9.11
N ARG A 303 -3.89 30.49 7.94
CA ARG A 303 -3.57 31.46 6.90
C ARG A 303 -4.25 32.82 7.20
N GLU A 304 -3.80 33.87 6.53
CA GLU A 304 -4.36 35.21 6.68
C GLU A 304 -5.84 35.29 6.25
N ASP A 305 -6.27 34.37 5.36
CA ASP A 305 -7.66 34.22 4.91
C ASP A 305 -8.56 33.47 5.93
N GLY A 306 -8.02 33.09 7.10
CA GLY A 306 -8.74 32.36 8.15
C GLY A 306 -8.80 30.86 7.93
N LEU A 307 -8.33 30.34 6.80
CA LEU A 307 -8.30 28.90 6.51
C LEU A 307 -7.16 28.21 7.24
N PHE A 308 -7.40 26.97 7.67
CA PHE A 308 -6.33 26.12 8.20
C PHE A 308 -5.61 25.44 7.05
N SER A 309 -4.28 25.41 7.13
CA SER A 309 -3.43 24.65 6.23
C SER A 309 -2.60 23.63 7.00
N VAL A 310 -2.33 22.49 6.36
CA VAL A 310 -1.46 21.44 6.88
C VAL A 310 -0.16 21.44 6.08
N ASP A 311 0.96 21.66 6.74
CA ASP A 311 2.26 21.43 6.13
C ASP A 311 2.67 19.96 6.30
N VAL A 312 2.44 19.17 5.26
CA VAL A 312 2.76 17.73 5.24
C VAL A 312 4.25 17.46 5.51
N ARG A 313 5.15 18.41 5.19
CA ARG A 313 6.59 18.30 5.45
C ARG A 313 6.90 18.31 6.94
N ARG A 314 5.98 18.86 7.76
CA ARG A 314 6.08 18.90 9.22
C ARG A 314 5.39 17.73 9.93
N LEU A 315 4.88 16.76 9.18
CA LEU A 315 4.20 15.60 9.76
C LEU A 315 5.05 14.88 10.80
N SER A 316 6.33 14.71 10.48
CA SER A 316 7.33 14.03 11.32
C SER A 316 8.16 14.96 12.21
N ALA A 317 7.88 16.28 12.19
CA ALA A 317 8.65 17.23 12.96
C ALA A 317 8.36 17.07 14.47
N ILE A 318 9.41 16.78 15.26
CA ILE A 318 9.35 16.62 16.70
C ILE A 318 10.15 17.69 17.41
N GLU A 319 9.87 17.85 18.69
CA GLU A 319 10.60 18.67 19.64
C GLU A 319 10.90 17.81 20.88
N ILE A 320 12.17 17.75 21.25
CA ILE A 320 12.59 17.03 22.44
C ILE A 320 12.18 17.86 23.65
N LEU A 321 11.48 17.23 24.58
CA LEU A 321 11.12 17.85 25.86
C LEU A 321 12.34 17.77 26.78
N GLU A 322 12.77 18.93 27.31
CA GLU A 322 13.77 18.93 28.34
C GLU A 322 13.22 18.15 29.55
N PRO A 323 14.04 17.31 30.23
CA PRO A 323 13.61 16.68 31.46
C PRO A 323 13.19 17.78 32.41
N LEU A 324 11.96 17.73 32.92
CA LEU A 324 11.55 18.60 34.04
C LEU A 324 12.62 18.48 35.12
N ALA A 325 13.38 19.55 35.29
CA ALA A 325 14.32 19.64 36.41
C ALA A 325 13.53 19.28 37.67
N SER A 326 13.98 18.26 38.41
CA SER A 326 13.38 17.85 39.66
C SER A 326 13.15 19.11 40.49
N VAL A 327 11.89 19.40 40.83
CA VAL A 327 11.57 20.45 41.80
C VAL A 327 12.34 20.09 43.07
N SER A 328 13.45 20.79 43.28
CA SER A 328 14.25 20.73 44.50
C SER A 328 13.29 20.98 45.66
N GLU A 329 13.19 20.03 46.58
CA GLU A 329 12.50 20.18 47.85
C GLU A 329 12.90 21.52 48.45
N ALA A 330 11.95 22.46 48.51
CA ALA A 330 12.11 23.68 49.26
C ALA A 330 12.39 23.29 50.73
N GLY A 331 13.60 23.55 51.16
CA GLY A 331 14.04 23.32 52.52
C GLY A 331 13.13 24.06 53.54
N PRO A 332 13.08 23.59 54.79
CA PRO A 332 12.14 24.10 55.78
C PRO A 332 12.39 25.59 56.06
N VAL A 333 11.34 26.39 55.92
CA VAL A 333 11.34 27.81 56.31
C VAL A 333 11.63 27.89 57.79
N ALA A 334 12.80 28.43 58.14
CA ALA A 334 13.19 28.69 59.48
C ALA A 334 12.26 29.73 60.13
N GLY A 335 11.58 29.34 61.19
CA GLY A 335 10.65 30.18 61.93
C GLY A 335 11.36 31.38 62.54
N THR A 336 10.92 32.56 62.21
CA THR A 336 11.25 33.80 62.92
C THR A 336 10.44 33.88 64.21
N ARG A 337 11.13 33.69 65.29
CA ARG A 337 10.64 33.97 66.68
C ARG A 337 10.35 35.47 66.80
N GLY A 338 9.15 35.78 67.18
CA GLY A 338 8.76 37.09 67.66
C GLY A 338 9.32 37.37 69.10
N ARG A 339 9.60 38.59 69.34
CA ARG A 339 9.77 39.21 70.70
C ARG A 339 9.31 40.64 70.64
N PRO A 340 9.07 41.20 71.78
CA PRO A 340 7.89 41.07 72.64
C PRO A 340 6.94 42.23 72.50
#